data_1ccf062f0952108733e0e96508e9dbbc
#
_entry.id   1ccf062f0952108733e0e96508e9dbbc
#
_cell.length_a   1.000
_cell.length_b   1.000
_cell.length_c   1.000
_cell.angle_alpha   90.00
_cell.angle_beta   90.00
_cell.angle_gamma   90.00
#
_symmetry.space_group_name_H-M   'P 1'
#
loop_
_entity.id
_entity.type
_entity.pdbx_description
1 polymer ?
#
loop_
_entity_poly.entity_id
_entity_poly.type
_entity_poly.pdbx_seq_one_letter_code
_entity_poly.pdbx_strand_id
1 'polypeptide(L)'
;MGAFFILSCGTTANILSTPIENIDLIPLKAVELTDTEEKEWSHLDLKKDTIPGISLHKAYKELVNPKSKTVIVAVIDSGIDIDHEDLKDNIWINGDEIPNNGKDDDNNGYIDDINGWNFLGKSNNEQLEYVRLVAKGDTTHPRYAEAKELLTKKRESTSRLKTQYNGILAQLTASDAAVAAYLKNPDYTKEEVEGVTTTDKALLQHVSVVKQTYGYGFESIAAMKKELNRGLKSFNERLDYKLNVTFDGRKVVGDNPDDLNDHAYGDNDVRAKNGRTHGTHVSGIIAAKRNNGIGINGVANNVKIMAIRNTPSGDEYDKDVALGVYYAVDNGAKVINMSFGKEFSPHSDWVRDAIAYAAQKDVLIVAAAGNDGKNTDQKNYFPNDQINNGTEISNTFLKVGSNRPKYGSTLAASYSNYGKNTVDVFAPGSQIYSTYPKNSYEFASGTSMASPLVAGVAALI
;
A
#
# COMPACT_ATOMS: atom_id res chain seq x y z
N MET A 1 6.50 63.37 -11.03
CA MET A 1 6.01 62.33 -10.12
C MET A 1 4.89 61.57 -10.86
N GLY A 2 5.23 60.45 -11.44
CA GLY A 2 4.25 59.59 -12.14
C GLY A 2 4.04 58.33 -11.29
N ALA A 3 2.84 58.14 -10.84
CA ALA A 3 2.43 56.94 -10.10
C ALA A 3 2.11 55.83 -11.10
N PHE A 4 2.90 54.76 -11.10
CA PHE A 4 2.55 53.50 -11.79
C PHE A 4 1.58 52.71 -10.93
N PHE A 5 0.34 52.58 -11.39
CA PHE A 5 -0.62 51.59 -10.87
C PHE A 5 -0.33 50.25 -11.54
N ILE A 6 0.19 49.28 -10.76
CA ILE A 6 0.24 47.91 -11.18
C ILE A 6 -1.15 47.30 -10.93
N LEU A 7 -1.92 47.09 -12.00
CA LEU A 7 -3.13 46.27 -11.98
C LEU A 7 -2.70 44.80 -11.93
N SER A 8 -2.76 44.22 -10.73
CA SER A 8 -2.71 42.76 -10.55
C SER A 8 -4.06 42.19 -11.04
N CYS A 9 -4.07 41.59 -12.22
CA CYS A 9 -5.16 40.70 -12.65
C CYS A 9 -5.05 39.37 -11.89
N GLY A 10 -5.57 39.37 -10.69
CA GLY A 10 -5.87 38.11 -10.02
C GLY A 10 -7.13 37.53 -10.66
N THR A 11 -7.00 36.45 -11.43
CA THR A 11 -8.13 35.59 -11.76
C THR A 11 -8.63 34.98 -10.44
N THR A 12 -9.70 35.57 -9.87
CA THR A 12 -10.46 34.91 -8.82
C THR A 12 -11.06 33.64 -9.43
N ALA A 13 -10.46 32.51 -9.22
CA ALA A 13 -11.13 31.22 -9.37
C ALA A 13 -12.40 31.30 -8.48
N ASN A 14 -13.58 31.22 -9.07
CA ASN A 14 -14.80 31.04 -8.32
C ASN A 14 -14.66 29.67 -7.62
N ILE A 15 -14.29 29.69 -6.36
CA ILE A 15 -14.45 28.53 -5.50
C ILE A 15 -15.94 28.30 -5.40
N LEU A 16 -16.46 27.35 -6.16
CA LEU A 16 -17.83 26.86 -6.03
C LEU A 16 -17.93 26.17 -4.67
N SER A 17 -18.15 26.96 -3.62
CA SER A 17 -18.59 26.39 -2.35
C SER A 17 -20.02 25.92 -2.54
N THR A 18 -20.20 24.65 -2.87
CA THR A 18 -21.52 24.04 -2.70
C THR A 18 -21.84 24.06 -1.20
N PRO A 19 -23.05 24.49 -0.81
CA PRO A 19 -23.47 24.38 0.59
C PRO A 19 -23.25 22.95 1.08
N ILE A 20 -22.76 22.79 2.31
CA ILE A 20 -22.68 21.47 2.95
C ILE A 20 -24.12 20.94 3.03
N GLU A 21 -24.47 20.04 2.12
CA GLU A 21 -25.77 19.37 2.18
C GLU A 21 -25.74 18.34 3.30
N ASN A 22 -26.89 18.15 3.93
CA ASN A 22 -27.04 17.08 4.92
C ASN A 22 -27.02 15.71 4.21
N ILE A 23 -25.86 15.11 4.13
CA ILE A 23 -25.65 13.80 3.50
C ILE A 23 -26.23 12.63 4.33
N ASP A 24 -26.61 12.88 5.61
CA ASP A 24 -27.23 11.84 6.47
C ASP A 24 -28.62 11.43 5.98
N LEU A 25 -29.23 12.21 5.10
CA LEU A 25 -30.52 11.88 4.48
C LEU A 25 -30.39 11.05 3.20
N ILE A 26 -29.18 10.77 2.73
CA ILE A 26 -29.00 9.94 1.53
C ILE A 26 -29.34 8.48 1.88
N PRO A 27 -30.23 7.84 1.08
CA PRO A 27 -30.57 6.45 1.35
C PRO A 27 -29.37 5.54 1.20
N LEU A 28 -29.25 4.58 2.10
CA LEU A 28 -28.22 3.54 2.01
C LEU A 28 -28.53 2.63 0.80
N LYS A 29 -27.47 2.13 0.16
CA LYS A 29 -27.63 1.08 -0.85
C LYS A 29 -28.26 -0.17 -0.20
N ALA A 30 -29.41 -0.56 -0.70
CA ALA A 30 -30.23 -1.64 -0.14
C ALA A 30 -29.89 -3.02 -0.71
N VAL A 31 -29.21 -3.06 -1.84
CA VAL A 31 -28.81 -4.29 -2.55
C VAL A 31 -27.29 -4.45 -2.53
N GLU A 32 -26.80 -5.67 -2.71
CA GLU A 32 -25.38 -5.95 -2.89
C GLU A 32 -24.84 -5.24 -4.14
N LEU A 33 -23.54 -4.96 -4.14
CA LEU A 33 -22.88 -4.40 -5.30
C LEU A 33 -22.88 -5.43 -6.43
N THR A 34 -23.09 -4.97 -7.65
CA THR A 34 -22.82 -5.77 -8.84
C THR A 34 -21.32 -5.92 -9.07
N ASP A 35 -20.88 -6.91 -9.85
CA ASP A 35 -19.45 -7.13 -10.18
C ASP A 35 -18.78 -5.86 -10.73
N THR A 36 -19.50 -5.08 -11.52
CA THR A 36 -18.99 -3.79 -12.06
C THR A 36 -18.88 -2.74 -10.95
N GLU A 37 -19.89 -2.61 -10.11
CA GLU A 37 -19.86 -1.68 -8.98
C GLU A 37 -18.76 -2.06 -7.98
N GLU A 38 -18.52 -3.35 -7.73
CA GLU A 38 -17.43 -3.80 -6.85
C GLU A 38 -16.06 -3.37 -7.37
N LYS A 39 -15.83 -3.45 -8.69
CA LYS A 39 -14.57 -3.06 -9.31
C LYS A 39 -14.38 -1.53 -9.39
N GLU A 40 -15.46 -0.78 -9.50
CA GLU A 40 -15.44 0.66 -9.75
C GLU A 40 -15.95 1.51 -8.58
N TRP A 41 -16.34 0.91 -7.45
CA TRP A 41 -17.04 1.64 -6.39
C TRP A 41 -16.30 2.89 -5.90
N SER A 42 -14.97 2.86 -5.91
CA SER A 42 -14.14 4.01 -5.54
C SER A 42 -14.34 5.24 -6.43
N HIS A 43 -14.83 5.06 -7.65
CA HIS A 43 -15.07 6.11 -8.64
C HIS A 43 -16.51 6.64 -8.64
N LEU A 44 -17.43 5.93 -7.98
CA LEU A 44 -18.87 6.23 -7.99
C LEU A 44 -19.22 7.44 -7.12
N ASP A 45 -20.49 7.90 -7.23
CA ASP A 45 -20.97 9.09 -6.55
C ASP A 45 -22.00 8.74 -5.48
N LEU A 46 -21.84 9.32 -4.28
CA LEU A 46 -22.72 9.02 -3.16
C LEU A 46 -24.19 9.39 -3.44
N LYS A 47 -24.45 10.51 -4.09
CA LYS A 47 -25.84 10.96 -4.35
C LYS A 47 -26.49 10.21 -5.49
N LYS A 48 -25.75 9.98 -6.56
CA LYS A 48 -26.24 9.34 -7.77
C LYS A 48 -26.32 7.83 -7.63
N ASP A 49 -25.24 7.24 -7.10
CA ASP A 49 -25.03 5.79 -7.10
C ASP A 49 -25.29 5.16 -5.70
N THR A 50 -25.53 6.01 -4.69
CA THR A 50 -25.65 5.62 -3.26
C THR A 50 -24.40 4.90 -2.71
N ILE A 51 -23.23 5.13 -3.33
CA ILE A 51 -21.95 4.50 -3.01
C ILE A 51 -20.92 5.61 -2.73
N PRO A 52 -20.22 5.58 -1.58
CA PRO A 52 -19.37 6.68 -1.12
C PRO A 52 -17.98 6.65 -1.76
N GLY A 53 -17.92 6.73 -3.09
CA GLY A 53 -16.70 6.89 -3.86
C GLY A 53 -16.27 8.37 -3.97
N ILE A 54 -15.30 8.65 -4.86
CA ILE A 54 -14.75 10.00 -5.06
C ILE A 54 -15.46 10.81 -6.15
N SER A 55 -16.59 10.35 -6.66
CA SER A 55 -17.37 11.02 -7.73
C SER A 55 -16.57 11.25 -9.02
N LEU A 56 -15.64 10.37 -9.34
CA LEU A 56 -14.66 10.57 -10.42
C LEU A 56 -15.33 10.72 -11.79
N HIS A 57 -16.35 9.91 -12.09
CA HIS A 57 -17.08 10.00 -13.37
C HIS A 57 -17.72 11.37 -13.56
N LYS A 58 -18.25 11.96 -12.47
CA LYS A 58 -18.80 13.32 -12.48
C LYS A 58 -17.70 14.36 -12.70
N ALA A 59 -16.56 14.22 -12.01
CA ALA A 59 -15.43 15.13 -12.17
C ALA A 59 -14.92 15.15 -13.62
N TYR A 60 -14.76 13.99 -14.26
CA TYR A 60 -14.36 13.92 -15.68
C TYR A 60 -15.34 14.60 -16.63
N LYS A 61 -16.63 14.52 -16.34
CA LYS A 61 -17.65 15.16 -17.18
C LYS A 61 -17.71 16.68 -17.02
N GLU A 62 -17.48 17.18 -15.80
CA GLU A 62 -17.80 18.56 -15.44
C GLU A 62 -16.58 19.45 -15.23
N LEU A 63 -15.45 18.88 -14.80
CA LEU A 63 -14.31 19.64 -14.29
C LEU A 63 -12.99 19.35 -15.02
N VAL A 64 -12.75 18.13 -15.47
CA VAL A 64 -11.43 17.73 -16.01
C VAL A 64 -11.20 18.31 -17.39
N ASN A 65 -10.10 19.07 -17.53
CA ASN A 65 -9.64 19.56 -18.83
C ASN A 65 -8.82 18.47 -19.55
N PRO A 66 -9.26 17.95 -20.71
CA PRO A 66 -8.53 16.94 -21.45
C PRO A 66 -7.17 17.43 -22.02
N LYS A 67 -6.92 18.75 -21.99
CA LYS A 67 -5.66 19.38 -22.42
C LYS A 67 -4.79 19.81 -21.22
N SER A 68 -5.00 19.25 -20.03
CA SER A 68 -4.17 19.53 -18.87
C SER A 68 -2.70 19.15 -19.14
N LYS A 69 -1.77 19.76 -18.42
CA LYS A 69 -0.36 19.39 -18.47
C LYS A 69 -0.17 18.01 -17.84
N THR A 70 0.81 17.26 -18.34
CA THR A 70 1.23 15.99 -17.70
C THR A 70 1.82 16.26 -16.32
N VAL A 71 1.36 15.54 -15.32
CA VAL A 71 1.86 15.60 -13.94
C VAL A 71 2.70 14.38 -13.65
N ILE A 72 3.90 14.56 -13.09
CA ILE A 72 4.71 13.45 -12.59
C ILE A 72 4.27 13.15 -11.16
N VAL A 73 3.84 11.91 -10.93
CA VAL A 73 3.53 11.37 -9.60
C VAL A 73 4.58 10.34 -9.22
N ALA A 74 5.36 10.62 -8.19
CA ALA A 74 6.29 9.63 -7.66
C ALA A 74 5.56 8.64 -6.76
N VAL A 75 5.76 7.35 -7.00
CA VAL A 75 5.28 6.26 -6.15
C VAL A 75 6.48 5.67 -5.44
N ILE A 76 6.63 6.02 -4.16
CA ILE A 76 7.64 5.47 -3.28
C ILE A 76 7.03 4.22 -2.63
N ASP A 77 7.51 3.02 -3.05
CA ASP A 77 6.87 1.75 -2.67
C ASP A 77 7.83 0.54 -2.85
N SER A 78 7.30 -0.65 -2.95
CA SER A 78 8.01 -1.93 -3.06
C SER A 78 8.52 -2.29 -4.46
N GLY A 79 8.41 -1.37 -5.42
CA GLY A 79 8.66 -1.57 -6.84
C GLY A 79 7.38 -1.76 -7.64
N ILE A 80 7.46 -1.52 -8.95
CA ILE A 80 6.32 -1.49 -9.88
C ILE A 80 6.59 -2.44 -11.04
N ASP A 81 5.57 -3.15 -11.52
CA ASP A 81 5.62 -3.82 -12.82
C ASP A 81 5.45 -2.77 -13.91
N ILE A 82 6.56 -2.14 -14.30
CA ILE A 82 6.58 -1.04 -15.28
C ILE A 82 6.23 -1.50 -16.69
N ASP A 83 6.25 -2.81 -16.95
CA ASP A 83 5.90 -3.43 -18.22
C ASP A 83 4.41 -3.87 -18.28
N HIS A 84 3.65 -3.68 -17.18
CA HIS A 84 2.23 -4.03 -17.11
C HIS A 84 1.44 -3.33 -18.23
N GLU A 85 0.61 -4.09 -18.95
CA GLU A 85 -0.11 -3.61 -20.15
C GLU A 85 -0.94 -2.35 -19.93
N ASP A 86 -1.46 -2.17 -18.72
CA ASP A 86 -2.31 -1.04 -18.32
C ASP A 86 -1.53 0.13 -17.67
N LEU A 87 -0.21 -0.02 -17.44
CA LEU A 87 0.66 0.99 -16.82
C LEU A 87 1.77 1.51 -17.72
N LYS A 88 2.34 0.68 -18.59
CA LYS A 88 3.59 0.94 -19.32
C LYS A 88 3.60 2.28 -20.08
N ASP A 89 2.47 2.70 -20.63
CA ASP A 89 2.37 3.95 -21.36
C ASP A 89 2.38 5.19 -20.44
N ASN A 90 2.14 4.99 -19.15
CA ASN A 90 2.07 6.02 -18.12
C ASN A 90 3.26 5.96 -17.13
N ILE A 91 4.30 5.18 -17.43
CA ILE A 91 5.55 5.21 -16.68
C ILE A 91 6.35 6.45 -17.09
N TRP A 92 6.95 7.11 -16.10
CA TRP A 92 7.87 8.21 -16.30
C TRP A 92 9.19 7.72 -16.93
N ILE A 93 9.74 8.56 -17.78
CA ILE A 93 11.05 8.34 -18.41
C ILE A 93 11.90 9.57 -18.12
N ASN A 94 13.06 9.37 -17.52
CA ASN A 94 14.07 10.39 -17.40
C ASN A 94 14.62 10.71 -18.79
N GLY A 95 14.26 11.86 -19.32
CA GLY A 95 14.66 12.27 -20.69
C GLY A 95 16.10 12.75 -20.78
N ASP A 96 16.75 13.01 -19.65
CA ASP A 96 18.13 13.51 -19.57
C ASP A 96 19.13 12.37 -19.45
N GLU A 97 18.68 11.11 -19.32
CA GLU A 97 19.46 9.88 -19.31
C GLU A 97 19.51 9.16 -20.65
N ILE A 98 20.65 8.59 -21.01
CA ILE A 98 20.83 7.71 -22.18
C ILE A 98 20.78 6.25 -21.71
N PRO A 99 19.73 5.50 -22.05
CA PRO A 99 19.50 4.18 -21.48
C PRO A 99 20.64 3.19 -21.64
N ASN A 100 21.03 2.51 -20.55
CA ASN A 100 21.97 1.40 -20.51
C ASN A 100 23.41 1.77 -21.00
N ASN A 101 23.83 3.01 -20.79
CA ASN A 101 25.20 3.41 -21.13
C ASN A 101 26.17 3.29 -19.93
N GLY A 102 25.66 3.02 -18.72
CA GLY A 102 26.42 2.87 -17.49
C GLY A 102 26.95 4.18 -16.93
N LYS A 103 26.34 5.30 -17.28
CA LYS A 103 26.71 6.64 -16.82
C LYS A 103 25.51 7.33 -16.20
N ASP A 104 25.80 8.29 -15.39
CA ASP A 104 24.91 9.30 -14.87
C ASP A 104 25.04 10.52 -15.80
N ASP A 105 24.14 10.62 -16.80
CA ASP A 105 24.26 11.62 -17.87
C ASP A 105 23.76 13.00 -17.42
N ASP A 106 22.83 13.07 -16.46
CA ASP A 106 22.30 14.31 -15.90
C ASP A 106 23.02 14.76 -14.62
N ASN A 107 23.99 13.98 -14.13
CA ASN A 107 24.80 14.24 -12.94
C ASN A 107 23.97 14.42 -11.66
N ASN A 108 22.88 13.67 -11.52
CA ASN A 108 22.04 13.68 -10.35
C ASN A 108 22.50 12.68 -9.25
N GLY A 109 23.52 11.86 -9.52
CA GLY A 109 24.07 10.84 -8.62
C GLY A 109 23.50 9.43 -8.82
N TYR A 110 22.63 9.22 -9.81
CA TYR A 110 21.92 7.97 -10.06
C TYR A 110 22.12 7.48 -11.50
N ILE A 111 22.89 6.42 -11.68
CA ILE A 111 23.30 5.91 -13.00
C ILE A 111 22.13 5.22 -13.72
N ASP A 112 21.86 5.62 -14.97
CA ASP A 112 20.81 5.02 -15.82
C ASP A 112 19.41 4.97 -15.14
N ASP A 113 19.01 5.98 -14.38
CA ASP A 113 17.76 6.02 -13.61
C ASP A 113 16.50 6.33 -14.46
N ILE A 114 16.39 5.64 -15.58
CA ILE A 114 15.41 5.86 -16.65
C ILE A 114 13.95 5.94 -16.17
N ASN A 115 13.56 5.11 -15.18
CA ASN A 115 12.18 5.06 -14.69
C ASN A 115 12.06 5.44 -13.21
N GLY A 116 13.18 5.86 -12.60
CA GLY A 116 13.32 6.12 -11.18
C GLY A 116 14.45 5.33 -10.54
N TRP A 117 14.45 5.20 -9.21
CA TRP A 117 15.56 4.60 -8.49
C TRP A 117 15.15 3.53 -7.48
N ASN A 118 16.01 2.55 -7.26
CA ASN A 118 15.84 1.45 -6.33
C ASN A 118 16.86 1.55 -5.19
N PHE A 119 16.46 2.12 -4.06
CA PHE A 119 17.27 2.23 -2.85
C PHE A 119 17.50 0.90 -2.14
N LEU A 120 16.72 -0.13 -2.43
CA LEU A 120 16.89 -1.46 -1.83
C LEU A 120 17.94 -2.31 -2.56
N GLY A 121 18.36 -1.93 -3.77
CA GLY A 121 19.25 -2.75 -4.57
C GLY A 121 18.75 -4.20 -4.66
N LYS A 122 19.55 -5.14 -4.15
CA LYS A 122 19.22 -6.58 -4.11
C LYS A 122 18.45 -7.00 -2.86
N SER A 123 18.24 -6.11 -1.88
CA SER A 123 17.44 -6.43 -0.70
C SER A 123 15.95 -6.53 -1.02
N ASN A 124 15.28 -7.48 -0.39
CA ASN A 124 13.84 -7.69 -0.53
C ASN A 124 13.14 -7.88 0.81
N ASN A 125 13.87 -8.32 1.84
CA ASN A 125 13.36 -8.57 3.17
C ASN A 125 14.13 -7.73 4.17
N GLU A 126 13.41 -7.22 5.18
CA GLU A 126 13.98 -6.45 6.26
C GLU A 126 13.33 -6.78 7.59
N GLN A 127 14.02 -6.42 8.67
CA GLN A 127 13.44 -6.38 10.01
C GLN A 127 12.39 -5.27 10.11
N LEU A 128 11.46 -5.42 11.07
CA LEU A 128 10.65 -4.29 11.52
C LEU A 128 11.53 -3.34 12.36
N GLU A 129 11.23 -2.05 12.36
CA GLU A 129 12.09 -1.03 12.97
C GLU A 129 12.36 -1.29 14.45
N TYR A 130 11.32 -1.66 15.21
CA TYR A 130 11.52 -2.01 16.63
C TYR A 130 12.40 -3.24 16.82
N VAL A 131 12.51 -4.13 15.83
CA VAL A 131 13.43 -5.27 15.86
C VAL A 131 14.86 -4.82 15.61
N ARG A 132 15.07 -3.88 14.66
CA ARG A 132 16.37 -3.23 14.44
C ARG A 132 16.87 -2.52 15.71
N LEU A 133 15.96 -1.82 16.40
CA LEU A 133 16.29 -1.16 17.68
C LEU A 133 16.75 -2.17 18.74
N VAL A 134 16.06 -3.32 18.85
CA VAL A 134 16.48 -4.38 19.78
C VAL A 134 17.79 -5.02 19.33
N ALA A 135 17.99 -5.25 18.02
CA ALA A 135 19.19 -5.84 17.45
C ALA A 135 20.45 -4.98 17.67
N LYS A 136 20.30 -3.63 17.59
CA LYS A 136 21.38 -2.67 17.94
C LYS A 136 21.83 -2.78 19.40
N GLY A 137 20.97 -3.26 20.30
CA GLY A 137 21.31 -3.50 21.71
C GLY A 137 21.48 -2.22 22.55
N ASP A 138 21.09 -1.06 22.04
CA ASP A 138 21.13 0.20 22.80
C ASP A 138 20.00 0.26 23.85
N THR A 139 20.31 -0.26 25.05
CA THR A 139 19.38 -0.28 26.17
C THR A 139 19.08 1.09 26.77
N THR A 140 19.82 2.13 26.36
CA THR A 140 19.61 3.52 26.80
C THR A 140 18.54 4.25 25.99
N HIS A 141 18.20 3.72 24.80
CA HIS A 141 17.17 4.30 23.95
C HIS A 141 15.81 4.32 24.68
N PRO A 142 15.09 5.45 24.72
CA PRO A 142 13.87 5.61 25.53
C PRO A 142 12.75 4.62 25.20
N ARG A 143 12.71 4.08 23.97
CA ARG A 143 11.71 3.10 23.55
C ARG A 143 12.25 1.67 23.48
N TYR A 144 13.45 1.38 23.98
CA TYR A 144 14.04 0.03 23.91
C TYR A 144 13.19 -1.01 24.64
N ALA A 145 12.71 -0.70 25.86
CA ALA A 145 11.88 -1.62 26.63
C ALA A 145 10.55 -1.94 25.91
N GLU A 146 9.89 -0.92 25.33
CA GLU A 146 8.69 -1.07 24.52
C GLU A 146 8.96 -1.96 23.30
N ALA A 147 10.04 -1.70 22.55
CA ALA A 147 10.44 -2.47 21.38
C ALA A 147 10.69 -3.95 21.72
N LYS A 148 11.39 -4.23 22.82
CA LYS A 148 11.69 -5.58 23.30
C LYS A 148 10.41 -6.34 23.70
N GLU A 149 9.50 -5.69 24.42
CA GLU A 149 8.22 -6.27 24.80
C GLU A 149 7.37 -6.60 23.56
N LEU A 150 7.30 -5.67 22.60
CA LEU A 150 6.56 -5.84 21.36
C LEU A 150 7.13 -7.01 20.54
N LEU A 151 8.46 -7.09 20.40
CA LEU A 151 9.15 -8.20 19.73
C LEU A 151 8.79 -9.54 20.37
N THR A 152 8.89 -9.64 21.69
CA THR A 152 8.58 -10.88 22.43
C THR A 152 7.14 -11.32 22.15
N LYS A 153 6.16 -10.43 22.34
CA LYS A 153 4.74 -10.72 22.10
C LYS A 153 4.46 -11.13 20.65
N LYS A 154 5.07 -10.44 19.68
CA LYS A 154 4.85 -10.74 18.25
C LYS A 154 5.49 -12.06 17.83
N ARG A 155 6.70 -12.37 18.33
CA ARG A 155 7.35 -13.68 18.07
C ARG A 155 6.54 -14.84 18.66
N GLU A 156 6.14 -14.74 19.92
CA GLU A 156 5.32 -15.76 20.59
C GLU A 156 3.99 -15.99 19.88
N SER A 157 3.27 -14.92 19.55
CA SER A 157 1.98 -15.03 18.85
C SER A 157 2.15 -15.63 17.45
N THR A 158 3.16 -15.21 16.69
CA THR A 158 3.45 -15.76 15.36
C THR A 158 3.85 -17.23 15.42
N SER A 159 4.69 -17.61 16.38
CA SER A 159 5.12 -19.01 16.58
C SER A 159 3.94 -19.91 16.97
N ARG A 160 3.05 -19.44 17.84
CA ARG A 160 1.83 -20.15 18.23
C ARG A 160 0.90 -20.36 17.01
N LEU A 161 0.66 -19.30 16.20
CA LEU A 161 -0.16 -19.42 14.99
C LEU A 161 0.48 -20.39 13.99
N LYS A 162 1.79 -20.33 13.76
CA LYS A 162 2.51 -21.28 12.90
C LYS A 162 2.30 -22.73 13.36
N THR A 163 2.44 -22.99 14.67
CA THR A 163 2.21 -24.33 15.24
C THR A 163 0.76 -24.77 15.02
N GLN A 164 -0.21 -23.90 15.26
CA GLN A 164 -1.63 -24.20 15.04
C GLN A 164 -1.92 -24.52 13.57
N TYR A 165 -1.44 -23.72 12.62
CA TYR A 165 -1.63 -23.96 11.19
C TYR A 165 -0.97 -25.26 10.73
N ASN A 166 0.23 -25.59 11.22
CA ASN A 166 0.88 -26.88 10.94
C ASN A 166 0.04 -28.04 11.46
N GLY A 167 -0.54 -27.94 12.66
CA GLY A 167 -1.42 -28.96 13.22
C GLY A 167 -2.68 -29.15 12.38
N ILE A 168 -3.33 -28.07 11.99
CA ILE A 168 -4.53 -28.11 11.11
C ILE A 168 -4.16 -28.72 9.75
N LEU A 169 -3.07 -28.32 9.14
CA LEU A 169 -2.64 -28.82 7.83
C LEU A 169 -2.32 -30.33 7.89
N ALA A 170 -1.64 -30.78 8.95
CA ALA A 170 -1.33 -32.20 9.16
C ALA A 170 -2.61 -33.03 9.34
N GLN A 171 -3.53 -32.57 10.19
CA GLN A 171 -4.82 -33.23 10.41
C GLN A 171 -5.66 -33.28 9.15
N LEU A 172 -5.76 -32.17 8.43
CA LEU A 172 -6.51 -32.08 7.17
C LEU A 172 -5.89 -32.99 6.11
N THR A 173 -4.56 -33.05 6.01
CA THR A 173 -3.88 -33.92 5.04
C THR A 173 -4.12 -35.40 5.33
N ALA A 174 -4.06 -35.82 6.60
CA ALA A 174 -4.37 -37.20 6.99
C ALA A 174 -5.85 -37.54 6.74
N SER A 175 -6.75 -36.60 7.03
CA SER A 175 -8.19 -36.82 6.83
C SER A 175 -8.58 -36.88 5.36
N ASP A 176 -7.99 -36.03 4.54
CA ASP A 176 -8.16 -36.05 3.09
C ASP A 176 -7.72 -37.39 2.49
N ALA A 177 -6.54 -37.88 2.85
CA ALA A 177 -6.04 -39.16 2.39
C ALA A 177 -6.93 -40.35 2.82
N ALA A 178 -7.44 -40.34 4.06
CA ALA A 178 -8.32 -41.40 4.57
C ALA A 178 -9.68 -41.42 3.86
N VAL A 179 -10.27 -40.25 3.62
CA VAL A 179 -11.55 -40.11 2.90
C VAL A 179 -11.39 -40.50 1.42
N ALA A 180 -10.32 -40.04 0.77
CA ALA A 180 -10.00 -40.39 -0.62
C ALA A 180 -9.82 -41.92 -0.79
N ALA A 181 -9.12 -42.57 0.13
CA ALA A 181 -8.93 -44.02 0.12
C ALA A 181 -10.25 -44.78 0.31
N TYR A 182 -11.12 -44.34 1.19
CA TYR A 182 -12.43 -44.93 1.42
C TYR A 182 -13.33 -44.80 0.21
N LEU A 183 -13.39 -43.60 -0.39
CA LEU A 183 -14.21 -43.32 -1.58
C LEU A 183 -13.58 -43.87 -2.86
N LYS A 184 -12.31 -44.30 -2.83
CA LYS A 184 -11.50 -44.69 -4.00
C LYS A 184 -11.48 -43.59 -5.06
N ASN A 185 -11.57 -42.36 -4.64
CA ASN A 185 -11.61 -41.17 -5.47
C ASN A 185 -10.73 -40.07 -4.81
N PRO A 186 -9.59 -39.66 -5.40
CA PRO A 186 -8.78 -38.57 -4.84
C PRO A 186 -9.43 -37.19 -5.02
N ASP A 187 -10.32 -37.04 -6.01
CA ASP A 187 -10.98 -35.79 -6.37
C ASP A 187 -12.46 -35.80 -5.94
N TYR A 188 -12.73 -36.33 -4.76
CA TYR A 188 -14.08 -36.47 -4.25
C TYR A 188 -14.78 -35.11 -4.02
N THR A 189 -16.09 -35.09 -4.15
CA THR A 189 -16.93 -33.91 -3.97
C THR A 189 -17.46 -33.78 -2.53
N LYS A 190 -18.00 -32.61 -2.22
CA LYS A 190 -18.70 -32.36 -0.95
C LYS A 190 -19.86 -33.36 -0.74
N GLU A 191 -20.65 -33.60 -1.77
CA GLU A 191 -21.79 -34.49 -1.77
C GLU A 191 -21.40 -35.95 -1.49
N GLU A 192 -20.29 -36.42 -2.07
CA GLU A 192 -19.75 -37.76 -1.80
C GLU A 192 -19.34 -37.91 -0.33
N VAL A 193 -18.71 -36.88 0.25
CA VAL A 193 -18.33 -36.87 1.68
C VAL A 193 -19.58 -36.80 2.58
N GLU A 194 -20.59 -36.03 2.22
CA GLU A 194 -21.84 -35.95 2.97
C GLU A 194 -22.57 -37.29 2.97
N GLY A 195 -22.47 -38.07 1.89
CA GLY A 195 -23.04 -39.41 1.74
C GLY A 195 -22.29 -40.53 2.43
N VAL A 196 -21.11 -40.29 3.02
CA VAL A 196 -20.34 -41.34 3.71
C VAL A 196 -21.12 -41.89 4.91
N THR A 197 -21.40 -43.18 4.87
CA THR A 197 -21.97 -43.95 5.98
C THR A 197 -20.98 -45.03 6.40
N THR A 198 -20.55 -45.02 7.64
CA THR A 198 -19.58 -46.01 8.19
C THR A 198 -19.77 -46.14 9.70
N THR A 199 -19.39 -47.30 10.24
CA THR A 199 -19.32 -47.56 11.69
C THR A 199 -17.91 -47.45 12.21
N ASP A 200 -16.93 -47.26 11.33
CA ASP A 200 -15.54 -47.02 11.70
C ASP A 200 -15.38 -45.62 12.31
N LYS A 201 -15.09 -45.61 13.63
CA LYS A 201 -14.93 -44.36 14.40
C LYS A 201 -13.77 -43.51 13.91
N ALA A 202 -12.67 -44.12 13.46
CA ALA A 202 -11.52 -43.39 12.97
C ALA A 202 -11.86 -42.69 11.65
N LEU A 203 -12.52 -43.39 10.73
CA LEU A 203 -13.00 -42.81 9.48
C LEU A 203 -14.01 -41.69 9.71
N LEU A 204 -14.95 -41.88 10.67
CA LEU A 204 -15.92 -40.81 11.03
C LEU A 204 -15.25 -39.52 11.50
N GLN A 205 -14.13 -39.61 12.24
CA GLN A 205 -13.36 -38.44 12.63
C GLN A 205 -12.75 -37.74 11.40
N HIS A 206 -12.17 -38.49 10.47
CA HIS A 206 -11.65 -37.92 9.22
C HIS A 206 -12.74 -37.27 8.37
N VAL A 207 -13.89 -37.93 8.20
CA VAL A 207 -15.04 -37.38 7.50
C VAL A 207 -15.55 -36.09 8.16
N SER A 208 -15.56 -36.03 9.49
CA SER A 208 -15.95 -34.81 10.22
C SER A 208 -15.00 -33.64 9.93
N VAL A 209 -13.70 -33.85 9.90
CA VAL A 209 -12.70 -32.81 9.57
C VAL A 209 -12.90 -32.29 8.15
N VAL A 210 -13.14 -33.21 7.20
CA VAL A 210 -13.37 -32.80 5.80
C VAL A 210 -14.69 -32.05 5.64
N LYS A 211 -15.78 -32.51 6.28
CA LYS A 211 -17.07 -31.77 6.29
C LYS A 211 -16.95 -30.39 6.89
N GLN A 212 -16.19 -30.23 7.96
CA GLN A 212 -15.94 -28.94 8.59
C GLN A 212 -15.23 -27.95 7.64
N THR A 213 -14.32 -28.46 6.78
CA THR A 213 -13.66 -27.65 5.76
C THR A 213 -14.65 -27.04 4.78
N TYR A 214 -15.58 -27.84 4.27
CA TYR A 214 -16.67 -27.34 3.43
C TYR A 214 -17.61 -26.40 4.19
N GLY A 215 -17.81 -26.64 5.49
CA GLY A 215 -18.59 -25.76 6.38
C GLY A 215 -17.99 -24.36 6.55
N TYR A 216 -16.68 -24.21 6.36
CA TYR A 216 -16.01 -22.90 6.34
C TYR A 216 -16.11 -22.17 4.98
N GLY A 217 -16.82 -22.76 4.01
CA GLY A 217 -17.04 -22.16 2.70
C GLY A 217 -15.93 -22.42 1.67
N PHE A 218 -15.00 -23.33 1.94
CA PHE A 218 -14.02 -23.73 0.94
C PHE A 218 -14.64 -24.63 -0.12
N GLU A 219 -14.30 -24.37 -1.37
CA GLU A 219 -14.78 -25.14 -2.52
C GLU A 219 -14.18 -26.56 -2.56
N SER A 220 -12.97 -26.72 -2.00
CA SER A 220 -12.26 -28.00 -1.96
C SER A 220 -11.26 -28.06 -0.81
N ILE A 221 -10.84 -29.29 -0.47
CA ILE A 221 -9.76 -29.51 0.51
C ILE A 221 -8.44 -28.91 0.00
N ALA A 222 -8.19 -29.00 -1.29
CA ALA A 222 -7.01 -28.40 -1.92
C ALA A 222 -6.98 -26.86 -1.74
N ALA A 223 -8.14 -26.18 -1.85
CA ALA A 223 -8.27 -24.76 -1.61
C ALA A 223 -7.90 -24.38 -0.16
N MET A 224 -8.41 -25.10 0.84
CA MET A 224 -8.02 -24.86 2.24
C MET A 224 -6.56 -25.14 2.50
N LYS A 225 -5.99 -26.23 1.96
CA LYS A 225 -4.54 -26.51 2.08
C LYS A 225 -3.71 -25.42 1.48
N LYS A 226 -4.11 -24.85 0.34
CA LYS A 226 -3.44 -23.72 -0.31
C LYS A 226 -3.42 -22.49 0.61
N GLU A 227 -4.55 -22.16 1.24
CA GLU A 227 -4.63 -21.04 2.19
C GLU A 227 -3.77 -21.27 3.44
N LEU A 228 -3.80 -22.48 4.02
CA LEU A 228 -2.94 -22.82 5.15
C LEU A 228 -1.47 -22.67 4.80
N ASN A 229 -1.04 -23.17 3.64
CA ASN A 229 0.34 -23.04 3.17
C ASN A 229 0.74 -21.57 2.92
N ARG A 230 -0.19 -20.75 2.40
CA ARG A 230 0.03 -19.30 2.25
C ARG A 230 0.25 -18.62 3.61
N GLY A 231 -0.56 -18.97 4.60
CA GLY A 231 -0.41 -18.51 5.97
C GLY A 231 0.92 -18.93 6.59
N LEU A 232 1.28 -20.21 6.43
CA LEU A 232 2.58 -20.76 6.93
C LEU A 232 3.78 -20.07 6.28
N LYS A 233 3.73 -19.79 4.98
CA LYS A 233 4.76 -19.01 4.29
C LYS A 233 4.90 -17.63 4.92
N SER A 234 3.79 -16.93 5.15
CA SER A 234 3.78 -15.62 5.79
C SER A 234 4.36 -15.64 7.22
N PHE A 235 4.01 -16.66 8.04
CA PHE A 235 4.58 -16.80 9.38
C PHE A 235 6.10 -17.13 9.34
N ASN A 236 6.55 -17.93 8.38
CA ASN A 236 7.98 -18.21 8.19
C ASN A 236 8.73 -16.92 7.81
N GLU A 237 8.28 -16.19 6.79
CA GLU A 237 8.88 -14.90 6.39
C GLU A 237 8.93 -13.92 7.57
N ARG A 238 7.88 -13.90 8.39
CA ARG A 238 7.82 -13.02 9.56
C ARG A 238 8.84 -13.42 10.63
N LEU A 239 9.00 -14.72 10.92
CA LEU A 239 9.94 -15.22 11.93
C LEU A 239 11.39 -15.22 11.44
N ASP A 240 11.61 -15.50 10.15
CA ASP A 240 12.95 -15.63 9.57
C ASP A 240 13.58 -14.26 9.27
N TYR A 241 12.77 -13.24 8.96
CA TYR A 241 13.22 -11.92 8.57
C TYR A 241 12.71 -10.83 9.51
N LYS A 242 11.40 -10.50 9.46
CA LYS A 242 10.82 -9.33 10.11
C LYS A 242 11.02 -9.27 11.62
N LEU A 243 10.93 -10.41 12.30
CA LEU A 243 11.07 -10.56 13.76
C LEU A 243 12.40 -11.20 14.18
N ASN A 244 13.37 -11.30 13.29
CA ASN A 244 14.64 -11.96 13.56
C ASN A 244 15.74 -10.93 13.85
N VAL A 245 16.19 -10.83 15.09
CA VAL A 245 17.24 -9.90 15.53
C VAL A 245 18.61 -10.16 14.91
N THR A 246 18.85 -11.36 14.35
CA THR A 246 20.12 -11.71 13.71
C THR A 246 20.11 -11.58 12.21
N PHE A 247 18.93 -11.26 11.62
CA PHE A 247 18.80 -11.01 10.20
C PHE A 247 19.24 -9.58 9.88
N ASP A 248 20.05 -9.44 8.86
CA ASP A 248 20.52 -8.15 8.34
C ASP A 248 20.26 -8.13 6.83
N GLY A 249 19.13 -7.56 6.44
CA GLY A 249 18.74 -7.39 5.03
C GLY A 249 19.49 -6.26 4.35
N ARG A 250 20.04 -5.30 5.13
CA ARG A 250 20.78 -4.15 4.61
C ARG A 250 22.18 -4.51 4.12
N LYS A 251 22.75 -5.58 4.65
CA LYS A 251 24.10 -6.01 4.28
C LYS A 251 24.34 -6.16 2.77
N VAL A 252 23.32 -6.56 2.00
CA VAL A 252 23.44 -6.74 0.54
C VAL A 252 23.31 -5.42 -0.23
N VAL A 253 22.86 -4.34 0.41
CA VAL A 253 22.81 -2.99 -0.15
C VAL A 253 24.18 -2.35 -0.09
N GLY A 254 24.87 -2.51 1.04
CA GLY A 254 26.27 -2.13 1.22
C GLY A 254 26.50 -0.68 1.67
N ASP A 255 25.42 0.02 2.05
CA ASP A 255 25.45 1.37 2.59
C ASP A 255 25.40 1.42 4.12
N ASN A 256 25.61 2.59 4.68
CA ASN A 256 25.37 2.87 6.09
C ASN A 256 23.97 3.49 6.29
N PRO A 257 22.99 2.77 6.83
CA PRO A 257 21.63 3.29 7.02
C PRO A 257 21.50 4.40 8.06
N ASP A 258 22.53 4.63 8.86
CA ASP A 258 22.59 5.69 9.88
C ASP A 258 23.42 6.92 9.41
N ASP A 259 23.73 7.01 8.13
CA ASP A 259 24.43 8.16 7.51
C ASP A 259 23.68 8.62 6.25
N LEU A 260 23.03 9.78 6.32
CA LEU A 260 22.30 10.36 5.20
C LEU A 260 23.21 10.81 4.04
N ASN A 261 24.51 11.11 4.32
CA ASN A 261 25.46 11.52 3.29
C ASN A 261 25.99 10.35 2.45
N ASP A 262 25.84 9.12 2.94
CA ASP A 262 26.13 7.93 2.18
C ASP A 262 24.94 7.59 1.26
N HIS A 263 24.82 8.28 0.12
CA HIS A 263 23.69 8.21 -0.81
C HIS A 263 24.00 7.51 -2.14
N ALA A 264 25.25 7.15 -2.42
CA ALA A 264 25.67 6.47 -3.65
C ALA A 264 25.45 4.94 -3.56
N TYR A 265 24.20 4.48 -3.44
CA TYR A 265 23.85 3.05 -3.34
C TYR A 265 22.53 2.75 -4.07
N GLY A 266 22.24 1.45 -4.22
CA GLY A 266 21.06 1.01 -4.93
C GLY A 266 21.34 0.66 -6.40
N ASP A 267 20.30 0.62 -7.20
CA ASP A 267 20.37 0.38 -8.64
C ASP A 267 19.13 0.96 -9.37
N ASN A 268 19.14 0.94 -10.70
CA ASN A 268 18.07 1.46 -11.54
C ASN A 268 16.92 0.45 -11.80
N ASP A 269 16.96 -0.74 -11.21
CA ASP A 269 15.89 -1.73 -11.41
C ASP A 269 14.75 -1.53 -10.42
N VAL A 270 13.82 -0.67 -10.81
CA VAL A 270 12.62 -0.28 -10.03
C VAL A 270 11.50 -1.31 -10.07
N ARG A 271 11.69 -2.44 -10.74
CA ARG A 271 10.65 -3.46 -10.91
C ARG A 271 10.30 -4.15 -9.61
N ALA A 272 9.03 -4.53 -9.52
CA ALA A 272 8.55 -5.38 -8.42
C ALA A 272 9.26 -6.73 -8.44
N LYS A 273 9.93 -7.09 -7.35
CA LYS A 273 10.74 -8.32 -7.23
C LYS A 273 10.10 -9.31 -6.25
N ASN A 274 10.41 -10.59 -6.43
CA ASN A 274 10.05 -11.67 -5.49
C ASN A 274 8.56 -11.72 -5.10
N GLY A 275 7.66 -11.50 -6.07
CA GLY A 275 6.23 -11.54 -5.85
C GLY A 275 5.69 -10.33 -5.06
N ARG A 276 6.42 -9.23 -4.99
CA ARG A 276 5.91 -7.95 -4.49
C ARG A 276 4.89 -7.40 -5.48
N THR A 277 3.79 -6.92 -4.97
CA THR A 277 2.63 -6.57 -5.79
C THR A 277 2.10 -5.18 -5.47
N HIS A 278 2.46 -4.68 -4.30
CA HIS A 278 1.84 -3.51 -3.68
C HIS A 278 2.05 -2.24 -4.51
N GLY A 279 3.28 -1.90 -4.91
CA GLY A 279 3.56 -0.70 -5.70
C GLY A 279 2.89 -0.72 -7.09
N THR A 280 2.74 -1.92 -7.71
CA THR A 280 1.99 -2.08 -8.96
C THR A 280 0.51 -1.76 -8.75
N HIS A 281 -0.09 -2.27 -7.65
CA HIS A 281 -1.48 -2.01 -7.31
C HIS A 281 -1.74 -0.53 -7.04
N VAL A 282 -0.89 0.11 -6.27
CA VAL A 282 -0.92 1.55 -5.96
C VAL A 282 -0.83 2.39 -7.24
N SER A 283 0.11 2.05 -8.12
CA SER A 283 0.31 2.77 -9.39
C SER A 283 -0.91 2.66 -10.32
N GLY A 284 -1.58 1.51 -10.35
CA GLY A 284 -2.81 1.32 -11.13
C GLY A 284 -3.95 2.21 -10.68
N ILE A 285 -4.12 2.37 -9.36
CA ILE A 285 -5.13 3.28 -8.80
C ILE A 285 -4.90 4.71 -9.31
N ILE A 286 -3.65 5.18 -9.34
CA ILE A 286 -3.33 6.52 -9.81
C ILE A 286 -3.47 6.63 -11.33
N ALA A 287 -2.87 5.70 -12.08
CA ALA A 287 -2.44 5.92 -13.46
C ALA A 287 -2.75 4.78 -14.45
N ALA A 288 -3.55 3.77 -14.10
CA ALA A 288 -3.96 2.78 -15.10
C ALA A 288 -4.61 3.49 -16.30
N LYS A 289 -4.27 3.05 -17.51
CA LYS A 289 -4.65 3.74 -18.75
C LYS A 289 -6.15 3.74 -18.94
N ARG A 290 -6.72 4.93 -18.92
CA ARG A 290 -8.18 5.11 -19.03
C ARG A 290 -8.70 4.81 -20.45
N ASN A 291 -9.89 4.19 -20.52
CA ASN A 291 -10.64 3.95 -21.73
C ASN A 291 -9.89 3.13 -22.82
N ASN A 292 -8.99 2.23 -22.40
CA ASN A 292 -8.26 1.35 -23.31
C ASN A 292 -8.94 -0.02 -23.52
N GLY A 293 -10.07 -0.26 -22.85
CA GLY A 293 -10.87 -1.50 -23.00
C GLY A 293 -10.34 -2.69 -22.21
N ILE A 294 -9.30 -2.51 -21.38
CA ILE A 294 -8.75 -3.55 -20.51
C ILE A 294 -8.69 -3.06 -19.06
N GLY A 295 -8.62 -3.99 -18.13
CA GLY A 295 -8.33 -3.73 -16.71
C GLY A 295 -9.22 -2.71 -16.04
N ILE A 296 -8.61 -1.61 -15.61
CA ILE A 296 -9.26 -0.55 -14.84
C ILE A 296 -8.97 0.83 -15.43
N ASN A 297 -9.72 1.82 -14.97
CA ASN A 297 -9.40 3.24 -15.20
C ASN A 297 -8.69 3.82 -13.98
N GLY A 298 -7.45 4.27 -14.11
CA GLY A 298 -6.78 5.05 -13.07
C GLY A 298 -7.52 6.36 -12.78
N VAL A 299 -7.21 6.99 -11.65
CA VAL A 299 -7.84 8.28 -11.29
C VAL A 299 -7.43 9.37 -12.26
N ALA A 300 -6.13 9.50 -12.56
CA ALA A 300 -5.59 10.54 -13.42
C ALA A 300 -5.34 10.02 -14.85
N ASN A 301 -5.68 10.86 -15.85
CA ASN A 301 -5.50 10.52 -17.26
C ASN A 301 -4.21 11.08 -17.87
N ASN A 302 -3.71 12.19 -17.37
CA ASN A 302 -2.51 12.85 -17.90
C ASN A 302 -1.40 12.87 -16.84
N VAL A 303 -0.90 11.70 -16.56
CA VAL A 303 0.04 11.44 -15.45
C VAL A 303 1.16 10.51 -15.90
N LYS A 304 2.33 10.68 -15.30
CA LYS A 304 3.48 9.77 -15.42
C LYS A 304 3.92 9.30 -14.04
N ILE A 305 4.07 8.00 -13.86
CA ILE A 305 4.52 7.38 -12.63
C ILE A 305 6.04 7.28 -12.60
N MET A 306 6.66 7.98 -11.68
CA MET A 306 8.07 7.83 -11.33
C MET A 306 8.18 6.73 -10.26
N ALA A 307 8.90 5.66 -10.56
CA ALA A 307 8.98 4.50 -9.69
C ALA A 307 10.16 4.63 -8.72
N ILE A 308 9.89 4.64 -7.41
CA ILE A 308 10.94 4.69 -6.38
C ILE A 308 10.76 3.48 -5.46
N ARG A 309 11.73 2.56 -5.50
CA ARG A 309 11.68 1.34 -4.72
C ARG A 309 12.47 1.48 -3.43
N ASN A 310 11.76 1.62 -2.29
CA ASN A 310 12.37 1.77 -0.96
C ASN A 310 11.70 0.89 0.13
N THR A 311 10.57 0.23 -0.19
CA THR A 311 9.79 -0.51 0.80
C THR A 311 10.02 -2.02 0.66
N PRO A 312 10.75 -2.64 1.59
CA PRO A 312 11.02 -4.09 1.60
C PRO A 312 9.84 -4.88 2.21
N SER A 313 10.00 -6.20 2.35
CA SER A 313 9.15 -6.98 3.26
C SER A 313 9.65 -6.84 4.69
N GLY A 314 9.29 -5.78 5.33
CA GLY A 314 9.72 -5.32 6.64
C GLY A 314 9.39 -3.84 6.72
N ASP A 315 10.06 -3.10 7.60
CA ASP A 315 9.90 -1.64 7.63
C ASP A 315 11.00 -0.98 6.77
N GLU A 316 10.59 0.03 6.05
CA GLU A 316 11.47 0.93 5.30
C GLU A 316 12.49 1.64 6.22
N TYR A 317 13.63 2.02 5.67
CA TYR A 317 14.58 2.87 6.38
C TYR A 317 14.23 4.34 6.20
N ASP A 318 14.34 5.13 7.27
CA ASP A 318 14.10 6.59 7.22
C ASP A 318 15.00 7.27 6.19
N LYS A 319 16.25 6.80 6.05
CA LYS A 319 17.21 7.24 5.03
C LYS A 319 16.64 7.08 3.61
N ASP A 320 16.13 5.89 3.27
CA ASP A 320 15.58 5.60 1.95
C ASP A 320 14.31 6.42 1.67
N VAL A 321 13.52 6.70 2.71
CA VAL A 321 12.33 7.57 2.60
C VAL A 321 12.75 9.00 2.31
N ALA A 322 13.69 9.55 3.08
CA ALA A 322 14.17 10.92 2.89
C ALA A 322 14.82 11.11 1.51
N LEU A 323 15.74 10.21 1.12
CA LEU A 323 16.41 10.26 -0.18
C LEU A 323 15.41 10.05 -1.34
N GLY A 324 14.42 9.18 -1.18
CA GLY A 324 13.38 8.98 -2.17
C GLY A 324 12.50 10.22 -2.37
N VAL A 325 12.22 10.99 -1.32
CA VAL A 325 11.52 12.27 -1.42
C VAL A 325 12.38 13.32 -2.12
N TYR A 326 13.67 13.48 -1.75
CA TYR A 326 14.59 14.39 -2.44
C TYR A 326 14.69 14.05 -3.92
N TYR A 327 14.95 12.78 -4.25
CA TYR A 327 15.00 12.29 -5.62
C TYR A 327 13.73 12.64 -6.42
N ALA A 328 12.56 12.37 -5.85
CA ALA A 328 11.27 12.65 -6.51
C ALA A 328 11.10 14.16 -6.81
N VAL A 329 11.42 15.01 -5.84
CA VAL A 329 11.30 16.48 -5.97
C VAL A 329 12.27 17.02 -7.03
N ASP A 330 13.53 16.60 -6.98
CA ASP A 330 14.58 17.07 -7.87
C ASP A 330 14.35 16.62 -9.32
N ASN A 331 13.72 15.47 -9.52
CA ASN A 331 13.30 14.96 -10.83
C ASN A 331 11.89 15.40 -11.25
N GLY A 332 11.34 16.44 -10.62
CA GLY A 332 10.16 17.18 -11.09
C GLY A 332 8.81 16.59 -10.73
N ALA A 333 8.73 15.64 -9.81
CA ALA A 333 7.44 15.18 -9.28
C ALA A 333 6.66 16.35 -8.66
N LYS A 334 5.33 16.35 -8.85
CA LYS A 334 4.42 17.33 -8.24
C LYS A 334 3.58 16.71 -7.14
N VAL A 335 3.42 15.40 -7.17
CA VAL A 335 2.76 14.60 -6.14
C VAL A 335 3.65 13.42 -5.81
N ILE A 336 3.78 13.10 -4.53
CA ILE A 336 4.48 11.92 -4.03
C ILE A 336 3.48 11.07 -3.25
N ASN A 337 3.32 9.81 -3.62
CA ASN A 337 2.50 8.86 -2.88
C ASN A 337 3.37 7.94 -2.03
N MET A 338 3.09 7.86 -0.73
CA MET A 338 3.73 6.98 0.25
C MET A 338 2.70 6.07 0.91
N SER A 339 2.53 4.86 0.35
CA SER A 339 1.54 3.88 0.82
C SER A 339 2.11 2.92 1.87
N PHE A 340 2.94 3.40 2.79
CA PHE A 340 3.59 2.63 3.85
C PHE A 340 3.63 3.42 5.17
N GLY A 341 4.16 2.79 6.22
CA GLY A 341 4.42 3.49 7.48
C GLY A 341 4.70 2.55 8.65
N LYS A 342 5.23 3.12 9.73
CA LYS A 342 5.72 2.41 10.91
C LYS A 342 5.54 3.19 12.21
N GLU A 343 5.60 2.50 13.36
CA GLU A 343 5.46 3.12 14.69
C GLU A 343 6.79 3.61 15.29
N PHE A 344 7.92 3.18 14.73
CA PHE A 344 9.25 3.54 15.17
C PHE A 344 10.00 4.16 14.00
N SER A 345 10.65 5.29 14.22
CA SER A 345 11.41 6.02 13.21
C SER A 345 12.56 6.74 13.91
N PRO A 346 13.75 6.12 13.94
CA PRO A 346 14.91 6.66 14.66
C PRO A 346 15.44 7.96 14.05
N HIS A 347 15.30 8.13 12.74
CA HIS A 347 15.71 9.32 11.99
C HIS A 347 14.50 10.04 11.37
N SER A 348 13.42 10.17 12.16
CA SER A 348 12.21 10.88 11.73
C SER A 348 12.43 12.35 11.38
N ASP A 349 13.50 12.95 11.89
CA ASP A 349 13.99 14.28 11.53
C ASP A 349 14.40 14.36 10.06
N TRP A 350 15.16 13.40 9.54
CA TRP A 350 15.55 13.37 8.11
C TRP A 350 14.34 13.33 7.19
N VAL A 351 13.33 12.53 7.57
CA VAL A 351 12.09 12.42 6.79
C VAL A 351 11.31 13.73 6.85
N ARG A 352 11.24 14.39 8.01
CA ARG A 352 10.57 15.69 8.14
C ARG A 352 11.31 16.78 7.36
N ASP A 353 12.65 16.78 7.36
CA ASP A 353 13.43 17.72 6.55
C ASP A 353 13.15 17.54 5.06
N ALA A 354 13.02 16.29 4.60
CA ALA A 354 12.63 15.99 3.22
C ALA A 354 11.18 16.42 2.91
N ILE A 355 10.24 16.27 3.85
CA ILE A 355 8.86 16.78 3.73
C ILE A 355 8.88 18.32 3.63
N ALA A 356 9.65 18.99 4.48
CA ALA A 356 9.80 20.45 4.43
C ALA A 356 10.43 20.92 3.10
N TYR A 357 11.40 20.18 2.57
CA TYR A 357 11.98 20.43 1.25
C TYR A 357 10.93 20.31 0.13
N ALA A 358 10.14 19.23 0.14
CA ALA A 358 9.06 19.04 -0.81
C ALA A 358 8.05 20.22 -0.75
N ALA A 359 7.69 20.66 0.45
CA ALA A 359 6.82 21.82 0.65
C ALA A 359 7.40 23.12 0.06
N GLN A 360 8.71 23.39 0.24
CA GLN A 360 9.39 24.54 -0.34
C GLN A 360 9.38 24.51 -1.88
N LYS A 361 9.28 23.34 -2.49
CA LYS A 361 9.23 23.13 -3.95
C LYS A 361 7.81 22.99 -4.49
N ASP A 362 6.78 23.24 -3.66
CA ASP A 362 5.37 23.11 -4.02
C ASP A 362 5.05 21.69 -4.53
N VAL A 363 5.50 20.69 -3.78
CA VAL A 363 5.25 19.26 -4.03
C VAL A 363 4.37 18.71 -2.92
N LEU A 364 3.25 18.10 -3.29
CA LEU A 364 2.31 17.47 -2.37
C LEU A 364 2.77 16.05 -2.05
N ILE A 365 2.83 15.74 -0.76
CA ILE A 365 3.02 14.36 -0.28
C ILE A 365 1.69 13.80 0.24
N VAL A 366 1.34 12.60 -0.22
CA VAL A 366 0.13 11.88 0.21
C VAL A 366 0.55 10.56 0.84
N ALA A 367 0.31 10.41 2.14
CA ALA A 367 0.75 9.27 2.94
C ALA A 367 -0.42 8.46 3.52
N ALA A 368 -0.28 7.15 3.60
CA ALA A 368 -1.25 6.27 4.24
C ALA A 368 -1.25 6.43 5.77
N ALA A 369 -2.44 6.42 6.39
CA ALA A 369 -2.57 6.57 7.84
C ALA A 369 -2.17 5.32 8.65
N GLY A 370 -2.12 4.14 8.01
CA GLY A 370 -1.84 2.86 8.65
C GLY A 370 -3.10 2.03 8.95
N ASN A 371 -2.88 0.74 9.27
CA ASN A 371 -3.95 -0.27 9.27
C ASN A 371 -4.08 -1.02 10.62
N ASP A 372 -3.84 -0.34 11.74
CA ASP A 372 -3.87 -0.93 13.09
C ASP A 372 -5.12 -0.58 13.89
N GLY A 373 -6.03 0.24 13.33
CA GLY A 373 -7.22 0.74 14.02
C GLY A 373 -6.90 1.65 15.22
N LYS A 374 -5.75 2.35 15.18
CA LYS A 374 -5.23 3.15 16.29
C LYS A 374 -5.51 4.63 16.13
N ASN A 375 -5.67 5.32 17.26
CA ASN A 375 -5.69 6.77 17.31
C ASN A 375 -4.25 7.32 17.25
N THR A 376 -3.89 7.93 16.11
CA THR A 376 -2.55 8.47 15.87
C THR A 376 -2.31 9.83 16.52
N ASP A 377 -3.34 10.49 17.04
CA ASP A 377 -3.16 11.65 17.95
C ASP A 377 -2.53 11.26 19.29
N GLN A 378 -2.66 9.97 19.67
CA GLN A 378 -2.13 9.45 20.92
C GLN A 378 -0.80 8.72 20.75
N LYS A 379 -0.54 8.21 19.57
CA LYS A 379 0.67 7.44 19.27
C LYS A 379 1.17 7.74 17.88
N ASN A 380 2.38 8.24 17.78
CA ASN A 380 3.01 8.59 16.50
C ASN A 380 2.98 7.42 15.51
N TYR A 381 2.69 7.73 14.26
CA TYR A 381 2.80 6.84 13.12
C TYR A 381 3.49 7.59 11.98
N PHE A 382 4.62 7.06 11.52
CA PHE A 382 5.52 7.69 10.56
C PHE A 382 5.33 7.12 9.15
N PRO A 383 5.60 7.92 8.09
CA PRO A 383 6.03 9.31 8.13
C PRO A 383 4.92 10.24 8.64
N ASN A 384 5.33 11.34 9.28
CA ASN A 384 4.44 12.44 9.66
C ASN A 384 5.19 13.78 9.57
N ASP A 385 4.44 14.83 9.45
CA ASP A 385 4.94 16.21 9.38
C ASP A 385 4.81 16.97 10.70
N GLN A 386 4.58 16.25 11.81
CA GLN A 386 4.42 16.82 13.14
C GLN A 386 5.56 16.43 14.07
N ILE A 387 5.97 17.32 14.95
CA ILE A 387 6.90 17.03 16.02
C ILE A 387 6.09 16.82 17.31
N ASN A 388 6.15 15.60 17.86
CA ASN A 388 5.44 15.21 19.08
C ASN A 388 3.92 15.50 19.06
N ASN A 389 3.29 15.23 17.92
CA ASN A 389 1.88 15.55 17.65
C ASN A 389 1.54 17.05 17.86
N GLY A 390 2.51 17.91 17.61
CA GLY A 390 2.37 19.36 17.67
C GLY A 390 1.89 19.95 16.34
N THR A 391 2.32 21.18 16.07
CA THR A 391 2.00 21.87 14.81
C THR A 391 2.64 21.17 13.63
N GLU A 392 1.91 21.07 12.54
CA GLU A 392 2.41 20.61 11.23
C GLU A 392 3.50 21.54 10.69
N ILE A 393 4.54 20.97 10.13
CA ILE A 393 5.66 21.69 9.50
C ILE A 393 5.40 21.98 8.04
N SER A 394 4.38 21.35 7.45
CA SER A 394 4.04 21.44 6.03
C SER A 394 2.53 21.57 5.84
N ASN A 395 2.11 22.39 4.88
CA ASN A 395 0.75 22.45 4.37
C ASN A 395 0.56 21.69 3.04
N THR A 396 1.57 20.95 2.63
CA THR A 396 1.57 20.06 1.44
C THR A 396 1.83 18.60 1.81
N PHE A 397 1.40 18.19 3.01
CA PHE A 397 1.43 16.81 3.44
C PHE A 397 0.01 16.38 3.83
N LEU A 398 -0.50 15.30 3.23
CA LEU A 398 -1.83 14.75 3.52
C LEU A 398 -1.71 13.31 4.02
N LYS A 399 -2.29 13.04 5.18
CA LYS A 399 -2.44 11.69 5.71
C LYS A 399 -3.83 11.14 5.47
N VAL A 400 -3.92 9.96 4.84
CA VAL A 400 -5.16 9.43 4.30
C VAL A 400 -5.62 8.17 5.03
N GLY A 401 -6.82 8.23 5.63
CA GLY A 401 -7.54 7.11 6.19
C GLY A 401 -8.37 6.36 5.14
N SER A 402 -8.89 5.18 5.50
CA SER A 402 -9.59 4.28 4.58
C SER A 402 -11.08 4.19 4.84
N ASN A 403 -11.88 4.33 3.78
CA ASN A 403 -13.31 4.10 3.77
C ASN A 403 -13.68 2.73 3.15
N ARG A 404 -14.92 2.32 3.42
CA ARG A 404 -15.59 1.14 2.83
C ARG A 404 -16.69 1.54 1.86
N PRO A 405 -17.15 0.62 0.96
CA PRO A 405 -18.19 0.94 -0.03
C PRO A 405 -19.60 1.15 0.57
N LYS A 406 -19.75 0.95 1.87
CA LYS A 406 -21.04 1.10 2.56
C LYS A 406 -21.08 2.41 3.35
N TYR A 407 -21.96 3.31 2.97
CA TYR A 407 -22.22 4.55 3.68
C TYR A 407 -22.91 4.34 5.03
N GLY A 408 -22.73 5.24 5.98
CA GLY A 408 -23.32 5.21 7.31
C GLY A 408 -22.30 5.03 8.43
N SER A 409 -22.72 4.55 9.61
CA SER A 409 -21.87 4.42 10.80
C SER A 409 -20.63 3.52 10.63
N THR A 410 -20.59 2.73 9.57
CA THR A 410 -19.49 1.83 9.23
C THR A 410 -18.68 2.30 8.04
N LEU A 411 -18.80 3.56 7.62
CA LEU A 411 -18.09 4.12 6.47
C LEU A 411 -16.58 4.01 6.64
N ALA A 412 -16.04 4.47 7.77
CA ALA A 412 -14.62 4.29 8.05
C ALA A 412 -14.28 2.81 8.25
N ALA A 413 -13.22 2.34 7.63
CA ALA A 413 -12.76 0.97 7.79
C ALA A 413 -12.22 0.76 9.22
N SER A 414 -12.62 -0.35 9.86
CA SER A 414 -12.25 -0.63 11.25
C SER A 414 -10.75 -0.84 11.48
N TYR A 415 -10.02 -1.19 10.42
CA TYR A 415 -8.57 -1.30 10.46
C TYR A 415 -7.85 0.05 10.27
N SER A 416 -8.53 1.07 9.70
CA SER A 416 -7.88 2.36 9.43
C SER A 416 -7.42 3.01 10.73
N ASN A 417 -6.18 3.45 10.77
CA ASN A 417 -5.78 4.42 11.76
C ASN A 417 -6.58 5.71 11.56
N TYR A 418 -6.76 6.44 12.64
CA TYR A 418 -7.54 7.67 12.68
C TYR A 418 -6.92 8.67 13.66
N GLY A 419 -7.28 9.92 13.52
CA GLY A 419 -6.85 10.99 14.42
C GLY A 419 -7.55 12.28 14.00
N LYS A 420 -7.88 13.13 14.94
CA LYS A 420 -8.51 14.42 14.67
C LYS A 420 -7.51 15.42 14.07
N ASN A 421 -6.25 15.32 14.49
CA ASN A 421 -5.18 16.26 14.15
C ASN A 421 -4.12 15.62 13.25
N THR A 422 -4.14 14.31 13.07
CA THR A 422 -3.07 13.55 12.41
C THR A 422 -3.54 12.79 11.17
N VAL A 423 -4.83 12.80 10.86
CA VAL A 423 -5.40 12.21 9.64
C VAL A 423 -6.30 13.25 8.99
N ASP A 424 -5.93 13.71 7.79
CA ASP A 424 -6.54 14.86 7.13
C ASP A 424 -7.82 14.51 6.39
N VAL A 425 -7.84 13.36 5.72
CA VAL A 425 -8.94 12.94 4.87
C VAL A 425 -9.09 11.43 4.86
N PHE A 426 -10.32 10.95 4.61
CA PHE A 426 -10.60 9.55 4.34
C PHE A 426 -11.01 9.37 2.89
N ALA A 427 -10.51 8.33 2.26
CA ALA A 427 -10.83 7.97 0.88
C ALA A 427 -11.14 6.48 0.75
N PRO A 428 -11.77 6.02 -0.35
CA PRO A 428 -11.98 4.61 -0.62
C PRO A 428 -10.69 3.79 -0.49
N GLY A 429 -10.71 2.74 0.33
CA GLY A 429 -9.51 1.93 0.56
C GLY A 429 -9.80 0.45 0.85
N SER A 430 -11.08 0.06 0.94
CA SER A 430 -11.46 -1.34 1.15
C SER A 430 -11.93 -1.98 -0.14
N GLN A 431 -11.40 -3.16 -0.47
CA GLN A 431 -11.77 -3.89 -1.70
C GLN A 431 -11.59 -3.02 -2.96
N ILE A 432 -10.42 -2.43 -3.11
CA ILE A 432 -10.07 -1.65 -4.31
C ILE A 432 -9.46 -2.59 -5.34
N TYR A 433 -10.07 -2.64 -6.52
CA TYR A 433 -9.59 -3.41 -7.67
C TYR A 433 -8.55 -2.62 -8.43
N SER A 434 -7.38 -3.21 -8.71
CA SER A 434 -6.31 -2.52 -9.43
C SER A 434 -5.34 -3.49 -10.10
N THR A 435 -4.38 -2.94 -10.85
CA THR A 435 -3.33 -3.67 -11.54
C THR A 435 -2.49 -4.51 -10.59
N TYR A 436 -2.10 -5.69 -11.05
CA TYR A 436 -1.30 -6.65 -10.30
C TYR A 436 -0.23 -7.24 -11.24
N PRO A 437 0.98 -7.59 -10.78
CA PRO A 437 2.04 -8.02 -11.68
C PRO A 437 1.64 -9.13 -12.62
N LYS A 438 2.29 -9.16 -13.81
CA LYS A 438 2.06 -10.12 -14.90
C LYS A 438 0.70 -9.92 -15.59
N ASN A 439 0.34 -8.67 -15.84
CA ASN A 439 -0.91 -8.30 -16.53
C ASN A 439 -2.15 -8.91 -15.88
N SER A 440 -2.18 -8.91 -14.54
CA SER A 440 -3.34 -9.35 -13.79
C SER A 440 -3.91 -8.22 -12.94
N TYR A 441 -5.08 -8.46 -12.32
CA TYR A 441 -5.80 -7.48 -11.53
C TYR A 441 -6.37 -8.17 -10.30
N GLU A 442 -6.28 -7.50 -9.14
CA GLU A 442 -6.71 -8.07 -7.86
C GLU A 442 -7.33 -7.02 -6.96
N PHE A 443 -8.14 -7.47 -6.01
CA PHE A 443 -8.65 -6.64 -4.94
C PHE A 443 -7.65 -6.54 -3.80
N ALA A 444 -7.45 -5.32 -3.28
CA ALA A 444 -6.70 -5.09 -2.06
C ALA A 444 -7.44 -4.13 -1.11
N SER A 445 -7.11 -4.19 0.18
CA SER A 445 -7.69 -3.32 1.19
C SER A 445 -6.60 -2.74 2.09
N GLY A 446 -6.70 -1.46 2.39
CA GLY A 446 -5.79 -0.73 3.25
C GLY A 446 -5.83 0.76 3.01
N THR A 447 -5.29 1.53 3.94
CA THR A 447 -5.00 2.96 3.75
C THR A 447 -4.03 3.18 2.59
N SER A 448 -3.24 2.14 2.26
CA SER A 448 -2.38 2.08 1.08
C SER A 448 -3.12 2.18 -0.26
N MET A 449 -4.42 1.86 -0.30
CA MET A 449 -5.28 1.99 -1.49
C MET A 449 -6.05 3.32 -1.47
N ALA A 450 -6.26 3.90 -0.29
CA ALA A 450 -6.88 5.20 -0.12
C ALA A 450 -5.95 6.36 -0.51
N SER A 451 -4.69 6.30 -0.09
CA SER A 451 -3.66 7.30 -0.41
C SER A 451 -3.51 7.55 -1.92
N PRO A 452 -3.34 6.53 -2.78
CA PRO A 452 -3.19 6.75 -4.22
C PRO A 452 -4.44 7.31 -4.90
N LEU A 453 -5.65 7.09 -4.37
CA LEU A 453 -6.85 7.77 -4.87
C LEU A 453 -6.74 9.28 -4.66
N VAL A 454 -6.30 9.71 -3.47
CA VAL A 454 -6.08 11.14 -3.17
C VAL A 454 -4.94 11.70 -4.03
N ALA A 455 -3.83 10.97 -4.18
CA ALA A 455 -2.72 11.37 -5.04
C ALA A 455 -3.14 11.52 -6.51
N GLY A 456 -3.99 10.62 -7.01
CA GLY A 456 -4.56 10.70 -8.34
C GLY A 456 -5.50 11.91 -8.53
N VAL A 457 -6.32 12.21 -7.52
CA VAL A 457 -7.17 13.43 -7.52
C VAL A 457 -6.32 14.69 -7.54
N ALA A 458 -5.26 14.74 -6.72
CA ALA A 458 -4.32 15.88 -6.72
C ALA A 458 -3.64 16.07 -8.08
N ALA A 459 -3.32 14.99 -8.78
CA ALA A 459 -2.74 15.06 -10.12
C ALA A 459 -3.73 15.47 -11.22
N LEU A 460 -5.04 15.42 -10.95
CA LEU A 460 -6.09 15.91 -11.88
C LEU A 460 -6.32 17.41 -11.79
N ILE A 461 -6.07 18.03 -10.64
CA ILE A 461 -6.27 19.45 -10.35
C ILE A 461 -5.09 20.28 -10.87
#